data_8bfd213a0f6293b58fd347cb893cb510
#
_entry.id   8bfd213a0f6293b58fd347cb893cb510
#
_cell.length_a   1.000
_cell.length_b   1.000
_cell.length_c   1.000
_cell.angle_alpha   90.00
_cell.angle_beta   90.00
_cell.angle_gamma   90.00
#
_symmetry.space_group_name_H-M   'P 1'
#
loop_
_entity.id
_entity.type
_entity.pdbx_description
1 polymer ?
#
loop_
_entity_poly.entity_id
_entity_poly.type
_entity_poly.pdbx_seq_one_letter_code
_entity_poly.pdbx_strand_id
1 'polypeptide(L)'
;MMIRSSDFKSSGGFDARFFAHCEEIDLCWRLRLMGRKIFCIPDSFVFHVGGGTLPKNNPMKTYLNFRNNLLMLYKNLPEDRLRSVFRMRLFLDYVAAFKSLATGCIGDFKAILKARRTFRKWLPEYREIRKQVQQMRKTDNVEGIFGFSILWQYYAKGHKKYSELNISRDRH
;
A
#
# COMPACT_ATOMS: atom_id res chain seq x y z
N MET A 1 14.49 0.08 9.45
CA MET A 1 13.36 0.01 10.43
C MET A 1 13.80 -0.83 11.61
N MET A 2 13.50 -0.39 12.84
CA MET A 2 13.71 -1.16 14.07
C MET A 2 12.35 -1.53 14.66
N ILE A 3 12.17 -2.75 15.13
CA ILE A 3 10.91 -3.27 15.68
C ILE A 3 11.21 -4.26 16.80
N ARG A 4 10.34 -4.33 17.80
CA ARG A 4 10.43 -5.37 18.85
C ARG A 4 10.12 -6.73 18.23
N SER A 5 10.94 -7.73 18.57
CA SER A 5 10.77 -9.10 18.06
C SER A 5 9.38 -9.68 18.36
N SER A 6 8.82 -9.39 19.54
CA SER A 6 7.47 -9.81 19.91
C SER A 6 6.40 -9.19 19.02
N ASP A 7 6.51 -7.89 18.69
CA ASP A 7 5.55 -7.20 17.82
C ASP A 7 5.66 -7.68 16.36
N PHE A 8 6.89 -7.96 15.91
CA PHE A 8 7.11 -8.54 14.59
C PHE A 8 6.46 -9.93 14.46
N LYS A 9 6.69 -10.79 15.44
CA LYS A 9 6.12 -12.14 15.48
C LYS A 9 4.58 -12.10 15.57
N SER A 10 4.03 -11.31 16.49
CA SER A 10 2.59 -11.23 16.72
C SER A 10 1.83 -10.60 15.56
N SER A 11 2.49 -9.74 14.75
CA SER A 11 1.91 -9.21 13.53
C SER A 11 1.98 -10.16 12.32
N GLY A 12 2.62 -11.32 12.44
CA GLY A 12 2.85 -12.27 11.36
C GLY A 12 4.03 -11.94 10.46
N GLY A 13 4.88 -10.97 10.83
CA GLY A 13 6.07 -10.60 10.07
C GLY A 13 5.80 -10.03 8.67
N PHE A 14 6.75 -10.16 7.75
CA PHE A 14 6.55 -9.81 6.35
C PHE A 14 5.74 -10.88 5.61
N ASP A 15 4.84 -10.44 4.74
CA ASP A 15 4.13 -11.34 3.83
C ASP A 15 5.08 -11.76 2.68
N ALA A 16 5.58 -12.99 2.75
CA ALA A 16 6.56 -13.52 1.78
C ALA A 16 6.08 -13.46 0.32
N ARG A 17 4.76 -13.42 0.08
CA ARG A 17 4.19 -13.30 -1.27
C ARG A 17 4.40 -11.94 -1.91
N PHE A 18 4.73 -10.93 -1.12
CA PHE A 18 5.02 -9.60 -1.67
C PHE A 18 6.34 -9.59 -2.44
N PHE A 19 7.32 -10.38 -2.01
CA PHE A 19 8.66 -10.46 -2.59
C PHE A 19 9.43 -9.12 -2.49
N ALA A 20 8.90 -8.06 -3.06
CA ALA A 20 9.42 -6.70 -2.99
C ALA A 20 8.28 -5.69 -3.22
N HIS A 21 8.41 -4.50 -2.64
CA HIS A 21 7.46 -3.38 -2.64
C HIS A 21 6.19 -3.61 -1.80
N CYS A 22 5.86 -2.65 -0.97
CA CYS A 22 4.72 -2.58 -0.05
C CYS A 22 4.79 -3.54 1.15
N GLU A 23 5.79 -4.39 1.31
CA GLU A 23 5.92 -5.32 2.45
C GLU A 23 6.11 -4.56 3.77
N GLU A 24 6.93 -3.53 3.78
CA GLU A 24 7.16 -2.67 4.92
C GLU A 24 5.94 -1.81 5.26
N ILE A 25 5.24 -1.32 4.25
CA ILE A 25 4.02 -0.52 4.43
C ILE A 25 2.91 -1.40 4.99
N ASP A 26 2.76 -2.62 4.47
CA ASP A 26 1.80 -3.60 4.96
C ASP A 26 2.06 -3.98 6.43
N LEU A 27 3.32 -4.22 6.79
CA LEU A 27 3.69 -4.51 8.18
C LEU A 27 3.39 -3.32 9.10
N CYS A 28 3.78 -2.11 8.70
CA CYS A 28 3.49 -0.90 9.45
C CYS A 28 1.98 -0.70 9.64
N TRP A 29 1.19 -0.98 8.61
CA TRP A 29 -0.26 -0.85 8.70
C TRP A 29 -0.86 -1.85 9.69
N ARG A 30 -0.45 -3.13 9.63
CA ARG A 30 -0.90 -4.15 10.60
C ARG A 30 -0.50 -3.80 12.04
N LEU A 31 0.71 -3.30 12.26
CA LEU A 31 1.15 -2.85 13.59
C LEU A 31 0.25 -1.71 14.12
N ARG A 32 -0.09 -0.74 13.28
CA ARG A 32 -1.02 0.33 13.66
C ARG A 32 -2.42 -0.19 13.95
N LEU A 33 -2.94 -1.14 13.16
CA LEU A 33 -4.21 -1.81 13.45
C LEU A 33 -4.20 -2.51 14.81
N MET A 34 -3.05 -3.02 15.24
CA MET A 34 -2.83 -3.60 16.56
C MET A 34 -2.64 -2.56 17.68
N GLY A 35 -2.79 -1.26 17.37
CA GLY A 35 -2.60 -0.17 18.33
C GLY A 35 -1.14 0.18 18.62
N ARG A 36 -0.19 -0.27 17.76
CA ARG A 36 1.22 0.08 17.93
C ARG A 36 1.51 1.45 17.32
N LYS A 37 2.34 2.24 18.00
CA LYS A 37 2.82 3.53 17.51
C LYS A 37 4.08 3.35 16.67
N ILE A 38 4.20 4.14 15.60
CA ILE A 38 5.37 4.15 14.71
C ILE A 38 5.93 5.57 14.72
N PHE A 39 7.22 5.69 14.98
CA PHE A 39 7.91 6.96 15.04
C PHE A 39 8.98 7.04 13.96
N CYS A 40 9.20 8.23 13.42
CA CYS A 40 10.37 8.58 12.64
C CYS A 40 11.37 9.26 13.56
N ILE A 41 12.62 8.80 13.55
CA ILE A 41 13.72 9.39 14.31
C ILE A 41 14.63 10.08 13.29
N PRO A 42 14.58 11.42 13.15
CA PRO A 42 15.31 12.15 12.12
C PRO A 42 16.83 11.98 12.18
N ASP A 43 17.37 11.78 13.39
CA ASP A 43 18.82 11.63 13.61
C ASP A 43 19.32 10.21 13.28
N SER A 44 18.42 9.27 12.99
CA SER A 44 18.75 7.92 12.57
C SER A 44 18.60 7.78 11.07
N PHE A 45 19.69 7.65 10.36
CA PHE A 45 19.69 7.53 8.91
C PHE A 45 20.47 6.30 8.44
N VAL A 46 20.09 5.80 7.29
CA VAL A 46 20.76 4.69 6.60
C VAL A 46 20.94 5.03 5.13
N PHE A 47 22.03 4.58 4.56
CA PHE A 47 22.23 4.67 3.11
C PHE A 47 21.43 3.59 2.41
N HIS A 48 20.67 3.97 1.39
CA HIS A 48 19.85 3.05 0.62
C HIS A 48 20.19 3.13 -0.87
N VAL A 49 20.57 1.98 -1.44
CA VAL A 49 20.80 1.86 -2.89
C VAL A 49 19.44 1.73 -3.58
N GLY A 50 18.92 2.84 -4.08
CA GLY A 50 17.66 2.84 -4.82
C GLY A 50 17.75 2.01 -6.10
N GLY A 51 16.85 1.04 -6.28
CA GLY A 51 16.79 0.20 -7.48
C GLY A 51 17.71 -1.02 -7.47
N GLY A 52 18.31 -1.35 -6.33
CA GLY A 52 19.20 -2.52 -6.21
C GLY A 52 18.52 -3.86 -6.51
N THR A 53 17.23 -4.01 -6.23
CA THR A 53 16.49 -5.25 -6.50
C THR A 53 15.90 -5.29 -7.92
N LEU A 54 15.35 -4.16 -8.38
CA LEU A 54 14.71 -4.06 -9.69
C LEU A 54 15.02 -2.69 -10.32
N PRO A 55 15.60 -2.66 -11.54
CA PRO A 55 15.89 -1.42 -12.26
C PRO A 55 14.65 -0.55 -12.48
N LYS A 56 14.86 0.76 -12.67
CA LYS A 56 13.81 1.65 -13.17
C LYS A 56 13.35 1.13 -14.54
N ASN A 57 12.06 1.26 -14.86
CA ASN A 57 11.43 0.81 -16.11
C ASN A 57 11.33 -0.73 -16.29
N ASN A 58 11.45 -1.51 -15.22
CA ASN A 58 11.20 -2.93 -15.28
C ASN A 58 9.69 -3.23 -15.09
N PRO A 59 9.00 -3.85 -16.08
CA PRO A 59 7.59 -4.21 -15.95
C PRO A 59 7.26 -5.09 -14.74
N MET A 60 8.25 -5.87 -14.26
CA MET A 60 8.10 -6.64 -13.02
C MET A 60 7.89 -5.74 -11.80
N LYS A 61 8.57 -4.59 -11.75
CA LYS A 61 8.37 -3.59 -10.70
C LYS A 61 6.95 -3.04 -10.72
N THR A 62 6.44 -2.69 -11.90
CA THR A 62 5.06 -2.24 -12.10
C THR A 62 4.07 -3.32 -11.66
N TYR A 63 4.29 -4.58 -12.08
CA TYR A 63 3.47 -5.71 -11.67
C TYR A 63 3.41 -5.87 -10.15
N LEU A 64 4.55 -5.87 -9.47
CA LEU A 64 4.63 -6.04 -8.02
C LEU A 64 3.93 -4.88 -7.30
N ASN A 65 4.19 -3.64 -7.69
CA ASN A 65 3.56 -2.47 -7.09
C ASN A 65 2.02 -2.53 -7.18
N PHE A 66 1.47 -2.83 -8.35
CA PHE A 66 0.01 -2.91 -8.53
C PHE A 66 -0.60 -4.10 -7.79
N ARG A 67 0.02 -5.29 -7.87
CA ARG A 67 -0.46 -6.50 -7.19
C ARG A 67 -0.40 -6.35 -5.67
N ASN A 68 0.75 -5.95 -5.15
CA ASN A 68 0.98 -5.86 -3.71
C ASN A 68 0.12 -4.76 -3.07
N ASN A 69 -0.05 -3.63 -3.76
CA ASN A 69 -0.96 -2.58 -3.30
C ASN A 69 -2.40 -3.09 -3.18
N LEU A 70 -2.91 -3.86 -4.16
CA LEU A 70 -4.24 -4.45 -4.08
C LEU A 70 -4.37 -5.44 -2.91
N LEU A 71 -3.36 -6.29 -2.70
CA LEU A 71 -3.34 -7.26 -1.60
C LEU A 71 -3.26 -6.55 -0.24
N MET A 72 -2.40 -5.54 -0.12
CA MET A 72 -2.26 -4.73 1.08
C MET A 72 -3.57 -4.01 1.44
N LEU A 73 -4.20 -3.35 0.47
CA LEU A 73 -5.51 -2.71 0.66
C LEU A 73 -6.56 -3.73 1.09
N TYR A 74 -6.61 -4.89 0.44
CA TYR A 74 -7.57 -5.93 0.76
C TYR A 74 -7.41 -6.46 2.20
N LYS A 75 -6.17 -6.69 2.64
CA LYS A 75 -5.90 -7.18 4.01
C LYS A 75 -6.27 -6.18 5.08
N ASN A 76 -5.91 -4.91 4.88
CA ASN A 76 -5.86 -3.93 5.95
C ASN A 76 -7.06 -2.98 6.02
N LEU A 77 -7.77 -2.73 4.90
CA LEU A 77 -8.93 -1.83 4.91
C LEU A 77 -10.08 -2.41 5.73
N PRO A 78 -10.82 -1.56 6.46
CA PRO A 78 -12.08 -1.95 7.08
C PRO A 78 -13.14 -2.27 6.01
N GLU A 79 -14.16 -3.05 6.39
CA GLU A 79 -15.15 -3.58 5.43
C GLU A 79 -15.98 -2.49 4.75
N ASP A 80 -16.37 -1.46 5.51
CA ASP A 80 -17.15 -0.32 5.03
C ASP A 80 -16.45 0.47 3.92
N ARG A 81 -15.12 0.56 3.97
CA ARG A 81 -14.30 1.26 2.98
C ARG A 81 -13.85 0.40 1.79
N LEU A 82 -13.90 -0.92 1.95
CA LEU A 82 -13.32 -1.84 0.97
C LEU A 82 -13.91 -1.65 -0.43
N ARG A 83 -15.23 -1.61 -0.55
CA ARG A 83 -15.93 -1.50 -1.84
C ARG A 83 -15.65 -0.18 -2.55
N SER A 84 -15.69 0.93 -1.83
CA SER A 84 -15.47 2.27 -2.42
C SER A 84 -14.04 2.44 -2.89
N VAL A 85 -13.06 2.04 -2.05
CA VAL A 85 -11.64 2.11 -2.39
C VAL A 85 -11.32 1.19 -3.59
N PHE A 86 -11.86 -0.03 -3.64
CA PHE A 86 -11.60 -0.95 -4.76
C PHE A 86 -12.24 -0.50 -6.07
N ARG A 87 -13.41 0.16 -6.06
CA ARG A 87 -13.99 0.77 -7.26
C ARG A 87 -13.12 1.90 -7.80
N MET A 88 -12.68 2.81 -6.92
CA MET A 88 -11.78 3.88 -7.29
C MET A 88 -10.44 3.32 -7.81
N ARG A 89 -9.89 2.33 -7.12
CA ARG A 89 -8.65 1.67 -7.52
C ARG A 89 -8.77 0.97 -8.86
N LEU A 90 -9.91 0.34 -9.14
CA LEU A 90 -10.19 -0.27 -10.44
C LEU A 90 -10.12 0.77 -11.57
N PHE A 91 -10.78 1.90 -11.38
CA PHE A 91 -10.76 3.00 -12.33
C PHE A 91 -9.33 3.51 -12.56
N LEU A 92 -8.61 3.84 -11.50
CA LEU A 92 -7.24 4.36 -11.57
C LEU A 92 -6.25 3.36 -12.20
N ASP A 93 -6.40 2.07 -11.93
CA ASP A 93 -5.56 1.04 -12.54
C ASP A 93 -5.74 0.96 -14.06
N TYR A 94 -6.99 1.08 -14.54
CA TYR A 94 -7.25 1.11 -15.99
C TYR A 94 -6.76 2.41 -16.64
N VAL A 95 -6.94 3.56 -15.98
CA VAL A 95 -6.35 4.84 -16.44
C VAL A 95 -4.83 4.72 -16.57
N ALA A 96 -4.16 4.13 -15.58
CA ALA A 96 -2.72 3.90 -15.63
C ALA A 96 -2.32 2.93 -16.76
N ALA A 97 -3.10 1.86 -16.96
CA ALA A 97 -2.87 0.89 -18.04
C ALA A 97 -3.01 1.55 -19.42
N PHE A 98 -4.08 2.30 -19.66
CA PHE A 98 -4.28 3.02 -20.92
C PHE A 98 -3.22 4.09 -21.17
N LYS A 99 -2.81 4.82 -20.11
CA LYS A 99 -1.70 5.75 -20.22
C LYS A 99 -0.42 5.02 -20.66
N SER A 100 -0.09 3.89 -20.05
CA SER A 100 1.08 3.09 -20.43
C SER A 100 1.01 2.63 -21.89
N LEU A 101 -0.17 2.24 -22.36
CA LEU A 101 -0.39 1.86 -23.76
C LEU A 101 -0.18 3.06 -24.70
N ALA A 102 -0.76 4.22 -24.37
CA ALA A 102 -0.65 5.44 -25.17
C ALA A 102 0.78 5.99 -25.25
N THR A 103 1.61 5.72 -24.22
CA THR A 103 3.03 6.10 -24.18
C THR A 103 3.97 5.00 -24.73
N GLY A 104 3.43 3.94 -25.34
CA GLY A 104 4.23 2.85 -25.91
C GLY A 104 4.84 1.87 -24.88
N CYS A 105 4.52 2.03 -23.60
CA CYS A 105 5.02 1.16 -22.52
C CYS A 105 4.17 -0.13 -22.41
N ILE A 106 4.17 -0.95 -23.47
CA ILE A 106 3.36 -2.18 -23.56
C ILE A 106 3.65 -3.15 -22.40
N GLY A 107 4.91 -3.21 -21.95
CA GLY A 107 5.32 -4.04 -20.82
C GLY A 107 4.56 -3.67 -19.54
N ASP A 108 4.46 -2.38 -19.23
CA ASP A 108 3.73 -1.89 -18.05
C ASP A 108 2.22 -2.10 -18.18
N PHE A 109 1.65 -1.87 -19.36
CA PHE A 109 0.25 -2.20 -19.64
C PHE A 109 -0.07 -3.66 -19.30
N LYS A 110 0.72 -4.61 -19.85
CA LYS A 110 0.56 -6.04 -19.56
C LYS A 110 0.78 -6.35 -18.08
N ALA A 111 1.73 -5.69 -17.43
CA ALA A 111 2.04 -5.87 -16.01
C ALA A 111 0.86 -5.47 -15.12
N ILE A 112 0.21 -4.34 -15.38
CA ILE A 112 -0.97 -3.88 -14.63
C ILE A 112 -2.13 -4.89 -14.77
N LEU A 113 -2.44 -5.34 -15.98
CA LEU A 113 -3.50 -6.33 -16.21
C LEU A 113 -3.18 -7.67 -15.52
N LYS A 114 -1.91 -8.12 -15.61
CA LYS A 114 -1.43 -9.33 -14.92
C LYS A 114 -1.56 -9.18 -13.40
N ALA A 115 -1.23 -8.03 -12.83
CA ALA A 115 -1.35 -7.77 -11.40
C ALA A 115 -2.79 -7.95 -10.90
N ARG A 116 -3.76 -7.40 -11.61
CA ARG A 116 -5.19 -7.56 -11.31
C ARG A 116 -5.67 -9.01 -11.44
N ARG A 117 -5.21 -9.71 -12.50
CA ARG A 117 -5.53 -11.13 -12.69
C ARG A 117 -4.97 -11.98 -11.54
N THR A 118 -3.72 -11.72 -11.14
CA THR A 118 -3.09 -12.43 -10.03
C THR A 118 -3.79 -12.12 -8.70
N PHE A 119 -4.14 -10.86 -8.44
CA PHE A 119 -4.91 -10.49 -7.28
C PHE A 119 -6.22 -11.29 -7.19
N ARG A 120 -7.01 -11.37 -8.28
CA ARG A 120 -8.25 -12.15 -8.32
C ARG A 120 -8.00 -13.64 -8.06
N LYS A 121 -6.93 -14.20 -8.64
CA LYS A 121 -6.55 -15.60 -8.44
C LYS A 121 -6.22 -15.92 -6.98
N TRP A 122 -5.54 -14.99 -6.29
CA TRP A 122 -5.11 -15.19 -4.91
C TRP A 122 -6.17 -14.77 -3.87
N LEU A 123 -7.25 -14.16 -4.29
CA LEU A 123 -8.30 -13.64 -3.40
C LEU A 123 -8.87 -14.70 -2.43
N PRO A 124 -9.14 -15.97 -2.84
CA PRO A 124 -9.62 -17.00 -1.92
C PRO A 124 -8.69 -17.23 -0.72
N GLU A 125 -7.39 -17.33 -0.97
CA GLU A 125 -6.39 -17.51 0.09
C GLU A 125 -6.24 -16.26 0.95
N TYR A 126 -6.30 -15.08 0.34
CA TYR A 126 -6.22 -13.81 1.04
C TYR A 126 -7.47 -13.49 1.88
N ARG A 127 -8.58 -14.18 1.69
CA ARG A 127 -9.75 -14.06 2.58
C ARG A 127 -9.41 -14.52 4.00
N GLU A 128 -8.68 -15.62 4.17
CA GLU A 128 -8.28 -16.10 5.49
C GLU A 128 -7.22 -15.19 6.11
N ILE A 129 -6.25 -14.74 5.32
CA ILE A 129 -5.26 -13.76 5.79
C ILE A 129 -5.94 -12.47 6.25
N ARG A 130 -6.90 -11.94 5.46
CA ARG A 130 -7.69 -10.77 5.83
C ARG A 130 -8.43 -11.00 7.15
N LYS A 131 -9.08 -12.15 7.30
CA LYS A 131 -9.82 -12.51 8.53
C LYS A 131 -8.90 -12.44 9.76
N GLN A 132 -7.71 -13.02 9.67
CA GLN A 132 -6.70 -12.96 10.72
C GLN A 132 -6.26 -11.51 11.01
N VAL A 133 -5.97 -10.72 9.99
CA VAL A 133 -5.58 -9.30 10.15
C VAL A 133 -6.71 -8.48 10.79
N GLN A 134 -7.95 -8.68 10.38
CA GLN A 134 -9.09 -7.97 10.95
C GLN A 134 -9.39 -8.40 12.39
N GLN A 135 -9.13 -9.66 12.77
CA GLN A 135 -9.23 -10.13 14.16
C GLN A 135 -8.16 -9.50 15.08
N MET A 136 -6.97 -9.20 14.54
CA MET A 136 -5.92 -8.49 15.29
C MET A 136 -6.19 -7.00 15.46
N ARG A 137 -7.19 -6.45 14.76
CA ARG A 137 -7.54 -5.02 14.79
C ARG A 137 -8.03 -4.62 16.19
N LYS A 138 -7.36 -3.63 16.77
CA LYS A 138 -7.70 -3.02 18.07
C LYS A 138 -8.19 -1.58 17.95
N THR A 139 -7.99 -0.97 16.76
CA THR A 139 -8.39 0.40 16.49
C THR A 139 -8.86 0.58 15.05
N ASP A 140 -9.89 1.35 14.86
CA ASP A 140 -10.37 1.80 13.55
C ASP A 140 -9.74 3.12 13.14
N ASN A 141 -9.28 3.91 14.11
CA ASN A 141 -8.57 5.15 13.88
C ASN A 141 -7.07 4.87 13.70
N VAL A 142 -6.66 4.65 12.45
CA VAL A 142 -5.26 4.47 12.09
C VAL A 142 -4.68 5.80 11.67
N GLU A 143 -3.89 6.40 12.54
CA GLU A 143 -3.16 7.64 12.24
C GLU A 143 -2.40 7.53 10.92
N GLY A 144 -2.45 8.58 10.10
CA GLY A 144 -1.76 8.64 8.81
C GLY A 144 -2.52 8.02 7.64
N ILE A 145 -3.72 7.50 7.84
CA ILE A 145 -4.64 7.16 6.74
C ILE A 145 -5.55 8.35 6.49
N PHE A 146 -5.31 9.04 5.38
CA PHE A 146 -6.11 10.19 5.00
C PHE A 146 -7.44 9.78 4.40
N GLY A 147 -8.52 10.49 4.78
CA GLY A 147 -9.87 10.31 4.23
C GLY A 147 -10.06 10.93 2.83
N PHE A 148 -9.00 11.44 2.21
CA PHE A 148 -9.04 12.13 0.93
C PHE A 148 -8.03 11.54 -0.08
N SER A 149 -8.24 11.84 -1.36
CA SER A 149 -7.33 11.42 -2.43
C SER A 149 -6.14 12.36 -2.54
N ILE A 150 -4.92 11.84 -2.34
CA ILE A 150 -3.67 12.59 -2.55
C ILE A 150 -3.54 13.02 -4.03
N LEU A 151 -3.99 12.20 -4.98
CA LEU A 151 -3.98 12.57 -6.40
C LEU A 151 -4.87 13.79 -6.66
N TRP A 152 -6.04 13.85 -6.04
CA TRP A 152 -6.92 15.02 -6.14
C TRP A 152 -6.29 16.27 -5.53
N GLN A 153 -5.68 16.14 -4.35
CA GLN A 153 -4.97 17.26 -3.72
C GLN A 153 -3.83 17.78 -4.60
N TYR A 154 -3.05 16.86 -5.17
CA TYR A 154 -1.90 17.22 -5.99
C TYR A 154 -2.30 17.81 -7.36
N TYR A 155 -3.14 17.12 -8.12
CA TYR A 155 -3.45 17.48 -9.51
C TYR A 155 -4.59 18.50 -9.65
N ALA A 156 -5.61 18.44 -8.80
CA ALA A 156 -6.77 19.33 -8.89
C ALA A 156 -6.64 20.56 -7.99
N LYS A 157 -6.10 20.42 -6.77
CA LYS A 157 -5.93 21.53 -5.84
C LYS A 157 -4.53 22.17 -5.86
N GLY A 158 -3.57 21.57 -6.55
CA GLY A 158 -2.21 22.10 -6.67
C GLY A 158 -1.35 21.97 -5.40
N HIS A 159 -1.79 21.22 -4.40
CA HIS A 159 -1.02 21.00 -3.17
C HIS A 159 0.16 20.06 -3.45
N LYS A 160 1.35 20.65 -3.57
CA LYS A 160 2.59 19.92 -3.93
C LYS A 160 3.41 19.49 -2.72
N LYS A 161 3.16 20.08 -1.55
CA LYS A 161 3.89 19.80 -0.31
C LYS A 161 2.96 19.19 0.73
N TYR A 162 3.51 18.32 1.56
CA TYR A 162 2.79 17.71 2.68
C TYR A 162 2.20 18.76 3.65
N SER A 163 2.93 19.85 3.88
CA SER A 163 2.50 20.96 4.74
C SER A 163 1.27 21.73 4.23
N GLU A 164 0.95 21.60 2.94
CA GLU A 164 -0.23 22.24 2.31
C GLU A 164 -1.50 21.39 2.45
N LEU A 165 -1.34 20.14 2.89
CA LEU A 165 -2.48 19.27 3.17
C LEU A 165 -3.10 19.69 4.50
N ASN A 166 -4.39 20.07 4.47
CA ASN A 166 -5.18 20.30 5.69
C ASN A 166 -5.40 18.94 6.40
N ILE A 167 -4.35 18.49 7.06
CA ILE A 167 -4.42 17.36 7.96
C ILE A 167 -4.79 17.96 9.29
N SER A 168 -6.08 17.87 9.65
CA SER A 168 -6.48 18.14 11.03
C SER A 168 -5.59 17.24 11.90
N ARG A 169 -4.66 17.88 12.59
CA ARG A 169 -3.87 17.22 13.62
C ARG A 169 -4.84 17.00 14.78
N ASP A 170 -5.64 15.96 14.69
CA ASP A 170 -6.27 15.39 15.86
C ASP A 170 -5.13 14.83 16.73
N ARG A 171 -4.53 15.77 17.44
CA ARG A 171 -3.65 15.49 18.58
C ARG A 171 -4.59 15.14 19.72
N HIS A 172 -4.68 13.86 20.01
CA HIS A 172 -5.03 13.39 21.34
C HIS A 172 -4.00 12.38 21.80
#